data_d25822b8183ffda9d2b2d712be9101c6
#
_entry.id   d25822b8183ffda9d2b2d712be9101c6
#
_cell.length_a   1.000
_cell.length_b   1.000
_cell.length_c   1.000
_cell.angle_alpha   90.00
_cell.angle_beta   90.00
_cell.angle_gamma   90.00
#
_symmetry.space_group_name_H-M   'P 1'
#
loop_
_entity.id
_entity.type
_entity.pdbx_description
1 polymer ?
#
loop_
_entity_poly.entity_id
_entity_poly.type
_entity_poly.pdbx_seq_one_letter_code
_entity_poly.pdbx_strand_id
1 'polypeptide(L)'
;CPAHCTFCSADKVWGKRYRVRSIENVIEEMRFLKDTYGIEELMFEDDNVTADNKRAKELFSRMIDERFNFIWDTPNGVGVWSMDNEMIDIMKDSGCIKLNFPVESGSPRVLNKIIKKPLNLSRVEGLIRHCREINLDYGIFLVIGMPGETMDDIWKSFRFAAACDCYNPHISIATP
;
A
#
# COMPACT_ATOMS: atom_id res chain seq x y z
N CYS A 1 -6.35 9.64 2.63
CA CYS A 1 -6.48 8.86 1.39
C CYS A 1 -7.52 9.50 0.46
N PRO A 2 -7.27 9.69 -0.85
CA PRO A 2 -8.23 10.30 -1.79
C PRO A 2 -9.28 9.31 -2.33
N ALA A 3 -9.15 8.01 -2.04
CA ALA A 3 -10.11 7.00 -2.47
C ALA A 3 -11.45 7.10 -1.70
N HIS A 4 -12.52 6.60 -2.32
CA HIS A 4 -13.88 6.65 -1.78
C HIS A 4 -14.47 5.24 -1.65
N CYS A 5 -13.66 4.29 -1.13
CA CYS A 5 -14.10 2.92 -0.94
C CYS A 5 -15.29 2.87 0.02
N THR A 6 -16.35 2.16 -0.35
CA THR A 6 -17.63 2.17 0.37
C THR A 6 -17.57 1.62 1.79
N PHE A 7 -16.60 0.75 2.08
CA PHE A 7 -16.41 0.13 3.39
C PHE A 7 -15.44 0.92 4.29
N CYS A 8 -14.69 1.89 3.73
CA CYS A 8 -13.63 2.58 4.45
C CYS A 8 -14.18 3.78 5.22
N SER A 9 -13.76 3.93 6.48
CA SER A 9 -14.14 5.05 7.34
C SER A 9 -13.12 6.21 7.33
N ALA A 10 -12.03 6.11 6.59
CA ALA A 10 -10.95 7.10 6.60
C ALA A 10 -11.43 8.53 6.30
N ASP A 11 -12.37 8.69 5.36
CA ASP A 11 -12.95 10.01 5.02
C ASP A 11 -13.81 10.61 6.14
N LYS A 12 -14.40 9.77 6.99
CA LYS A 12 -15.19 10.19 8.15
C LYS A 12 -14.31 10.60 9.34
N VAL A 13 -13.17 9.92 9.50
CA VAL A 13 -12.23 10.16 10.62
C VAL A 13 -11.29 11.32 10.27
N TRP A 14 -10.69 11.29 9.09
CA TRP A 14 -9.64 12.23 8.69
C TRP A 14 -10.09 13.31 7.72
N GLY A 15 -11.31 13.18 7.16
CA GLY A 15 -11.82 14.03 6.08
C GLY A 15 -11.18 13.70 4.73
N LYS A 16 -11.57 14.46 3.71
CA LYS A 16 -11.18 14.20 2.31
C LYS A 16 -9.90 14.93 1.88
N ARG A 17 -9.40 15.84 2.71
CA ARG A 17 -8.21 16.63 2.37
C ARG A 17 -6.94 15.84 2.69
N TYR A 18 -6.10 15.62 1.68
CA TYR A 18 -4.76 15.10 1.89
C TYR A 18 -3.91 16.15 2.62
N ARG A 19 -3.41 15.80 3.78
CA ARG A 19 -2.56 16.63 4.62
C ARG A 19 -1.22 15.96 4.78
N VAL A 20 -0.17 16.72 4.63
CA VAL A 20 1.20 16.23 4.76
C VAL A 20 2.04 17.18 5.60
N ARG A 21 3.00 16.63 6.29
CA ARG A 21 4.11 17.37 6.89
C ARG A 21 5.14 17.69 5.80
N SER A 22 5.99 18.68 5.97
CA SER A 22 7.12 18.87 5.06
C SER A 22 8.06 17.66 5.11
N ILE A 23 8.73 17.35 4.02
CA ILE A 23 9.70 16.24 3.98
C ILE A 23 10.79 16.49 5.00
N GLU A 24 11.32 17.71 5.07
CA GLU A 24 12.35 18.08 6.04
C GLU A 24 11.94 17.78 7.47
N ASN A 25 10.68 18.13 7.85
CA ASN A 25 10.17 17.84 9.19
C ASN A 25 10.08 16.34 9.49
N VAL A 26 9.76 15.52 8.49
CA VAL A 26 9.76 14.04 8.64
C VAL A 26 11.18 13.50 8.79
N ILE A 27 12.11 13.99 7.98
CA ILE A 27 13.52 13.61 8.03
C ILE A 27 14.18 14.02 9.36
N GLU A 28 13.87 15.21 9.87
CA GLU A 28 14.34 15.66 11.19
C GLU A 28 13.85 14.75 12.32
N GLU A 29 12.58 14.33 12.29
CA GLU A 29 12.03 13.37 13.24
C GLU A 29 12.73 12.00 13.14
N MET A 30 12.93 11.48 11.94
CA MET A 30 13.65 10.22 11.72
C MET A 30 15.07 10.29 12.28
N ARG A 31 15.77 11.38 12.04
CA ARG A 31 17.12 11.61 12.58
C ARG A 31 17.10 11.66 14.11
N PHE A 32 16.14 12.40 14.69
CA PHE A 32 15.96 12.45 16.13
C PHE A 32 15.69 11.08 16.76
N LEU A 33 14.80 10.29 16.15
CA LEU A 33 14.49 8.95 16.63
C LEU A 33 15.70 8.02 16.58
N LYS A 34 16.47 8.08 15.50
CA LYS A 34 17.68 7.29 15.34
C LYS A 34 18.76 7.69 16.35
N ASP A 35 19.07 8.99 16.44
CA ASP A 35 20.17 9.50 17.25
C ASP A 35 19.88 9.42 18.75
N THR A 36 18.61 9.62 19.15
CA THR A 36 18.23 9.65 20.57
C THR A 36 17.88 8.27 21.12
N TYR A 37 17.18 7.45 20.31
CA TYR A 37 16.62 6.17 20.78
C TYR A 37 17.23 4.95 20.10
N GLY A 38 18.10 5.13 19.11
CA GLY A 38 18.71 4.03 18.38
C GLY A 38 17.70 3.21 17.56
N ILE A 39 16.61 3.83 17.09
CA ILE A 39 15.59 3.14 16.31
C ILE A 39 16.19 2.63 15.00
N GLU A 40 15.92 1.38 14.66
CA GLU A 40 16.37 0.72 13.44
C GLU A 40 15.20 0.32 12.52
N GLU A 41 13.99 0.21 13.08
CA GLU A 41 12.78 -0.20 12.36
C GLU A 41 11.70 0.88 12.43
N LEU A 42 10.99 1.08 11.33
CA LEU A 42 9.88 2.04 11.20
C LEU A 42 8.66 1.38 10.56
N MET A 43 7.47 1.86 10.92
CA MET A 43 6.24 1.58 10.22
C MET A 43 5.58 2.88 9.78
N PHE A 44 5.26 3.02 8.49
CA PHE A 44 4.45 4.13 8.01
C PHE A 44 2.97 3.82 8.20
N GLU A 45 2.40 4.31 9.29
CA GLU A 45 0.99 4.10 9.66
C GLU A 45 0.00 5.02 8.90
N ASP A 46 0.49 5.70 7.89
CA ASP A 46 -0.35 6.50 7.01
C ASP A 46 -1.42 5.63 6.32
N ASP A 47 -2.63 6.16 6.13
CA ASP A 47 -3.64 5.52 5.27
C ASP A 47 -3.11 5.26 3.85
N ASN A 48 -2.19 6.10 3.38
CA ASN A 48 -1.52 5.95 2.10
C ASN A 48 -0.34 6.93 1.96
N VAL A 49 0.84 6.53 2.36
CA VAL A 49 2.07 7.33 2.25
C VAL A 49 2.45 7.64 0.80
N THR A 50 2.04 6.79 -0.14
CA THR A 50 2.34 6.93 -1.58
C THR A 50 1.26 7.68 -2.36
N ALA A 51 0.29 8.34 -1.71
CA ALA A 51 -0.83 9.00 -2.37
C ALA A 51 -0.39 10.08 -3.39
N ASP A 52 0.70 10.77 -3.10
CA ASP A 52 1.40 11.69 -4.01
C ASP A 52 2.71 11.04 -4.44
N ASN A 53 2.77 10.59 -5.70
CA ASN A 53 3.93 9.87 -6.24
C ASN A 53 5.22 10.69 -6.14
N LYS A 54 5.19 11.97 -6.55
CA LYS A 54 6.38 12.83 -6.53
C LYS A 54 6.91 13.02 -5.12
N ARG A 55 6.02 13.33 -4.18
CA ARG A 55 6.39 13.52 -2.78
C ARG A 55 6.95 12.23 -2.17
N ALA A 56 6.32 11.08 -2.43
CA ALA A 56 6.78 9.82 -1.89
C ALA A 56 8.18 9.45 -2.41
N LYS A 57 8.43 9.60 -3.72
CA LYS A 57 9.77 9.43 -4.29
C LYS A 57 10.80 10.35 -3.63
N GLU A 58 10.45 11.63 -3.44
CA GLU A 58 11.33 12.59 -2.77
C GLU A 58 11.64 12.20 -1.32
N LEU A 59 10.61 11.78 -0.54
CA LEU A 59 10.80 11.34 0.85
C LEU A 59 11.75 10.14 0.94
N PHE A 60 11.48 9.09 0.16
CA PHE A 60 12.29 7.88 0.20
C PHE A 60 13.70 8.09 -0.36
N SER A 61 13.86 8.92 -1.38
CA SER A 61 15.19 9.33 -1.86
C SER A 61 15.98 10.08 -0.78
N ARG A 62 15.32 10.96 -0.03
CA ARG A 62 15.98 11.66 1.11
C ARG A 62 16.39 10.69 2.21
N MET A 63 15.63 9.64 2.48
CA MET A 63 16.01 8.58 3.43
C MET A 63 17.30 7.86 2.99
N ILE A 64 17.48 7.65 1.68
CA ILE A 64 18.70 7.07 1.11
C ILE A 64 19.89 8.05 1.28
N ASP A 65 19.70 9.31 0.91
CA ASP A 65 20.74 10.35 0.98
C ASP A 65 21.25 10.53 2.43
N GLU A 66 20.36 10.50 3.41
CA GLU A 66 20.67 10.58 4.84
C GLU A 66 21.33 9.29 5.38
N ARG A 67 21.34 8.21 4.61
CA ARG A 67 21.89 6.90 5.00
C ARG A 67 21.32 6.40 6.33
N PHE A 68 20.03 6.56 6.52
CA PHE A 68 19.38 6.11 7.75
C PHE A 68 19.48 4.60 7.94
N ASN A 69 19.45 3.81 6.87
CA ASN A 69 19.50 2.35 6.89
C ASN A 69 18.38 1.76 7.79
N PHE A 70 17.23 2.39 7.83
CA PHE A 70 16.06 1.82 8.49
C PHE A 70 15.55 0.61 7.72
N ILE A 71 15.04 -0.36 8.45
CA ILE A 71 14.14 -1.38 7.92
C ILE A 71 12.72 -0.84 8.12
N TRP A 72 11.89 -0.86 7.06
CA TRP A 72 10.55 -0.31 7.19
C TRP A 72 9.52 -0.97 6.28
N ASP A 73 8.24 -0.82 6.62
CA ASP A 73 7.11 -1.26 5.82
C ASP A 73 5.91 -0.30 5.87
N THR A 74 4.85 -0.67 5.12
CA THR A 74 3.58 0.05 5.07
C THR A 74 2.45 -0.90 5.46
N PRO A 75 2.15 -1.09 6.74
CA PRO A 75 1.18 -2.09 7.19
C PRO A 75 -0.23 -1.84 6.64
N ASN A 76 -0.60 -0.58 6.39
CA ASN A 76 -1.91 -0.20 5.82
C ASN A 76 -1.96 -0.30 4.28
N GLY A 77 -0.84 -0.63 3.65
CA GLY A 77 -0.72 -0.80 2.21
C GLY A 77 -0.47 0.49 1.43
N VAL A 78 -0.29 0.33 0.12
CA VAL A 78 0.07 1.42 -0.81
C VAL A 78 -1.02 1.65 -1.85
N GLY A 79 -1.19 2.90 -2.28
CA GLY A 79 -2.14 3.25 -3.34
C GLY A 79 -1.63 2.84 -4.71
N VAL A 80 -2.17 1.78 -5.28
CA VAL A 80 -1.76 1.24 -6.59
C VAL A 80 -1.78 2.29 -7.71
N TRP A 81 -2.72 3.27 -7.64
CA TRP A 81 -2.85 4.29 -8.68
C TRP A 81 -1.63 5.24 -8.78
N SER A 82 -0.91 5.40 -7.70
CA SER A 82 0.28 6.27 -7.59
C SER A 82 1.60 5.52 -7.72
N MET A 83 1.58 4.18 -7.74
CA MET A 83 2.78 3.35 -7.82
C MET A 83 3.28 3.19 -9.25
N ASP A 84 4.58 3.16 -9.41
CA ASP A 84 5.30 2.71 -10.61
C ASP A 84 6.56 1.93 -10.18
N ASN A 85 7.24 1.32 -11.14
CA ASN A 85 8.44 0.51 -10.84
C ASN A 85 9.55 1.35 -10.20
N GLU A 86 9.77 2.57 -10.67
CA GLU A 86 10.77 3.48 -10.09
C GLU A 86 10.48 3.78 -8.62
N MET A 87 9.20 3.99 -8.25
CA MET A 87 8.81 4.15 -6.85
C MET A 87 9.17 2.92 -6.02
N ILE A 88 8.88 1.73 -6.54
CA ILE A 88 9.17 0.47 -5.85
C ILE A 88 10.68 0.30 -5.66
N ASP A 89 11.48 0.63 -6.68
CA ASP A 89 12.95 0.59 -6.59
C ASP A 89 13.47 1.54 -5.49
N ILE A 90 13.03 2.79 -5.50
CA ILE A 90 13.40 3.79 -4.49
C ILE A 90 12.96 3.34 -3.08
N MET A 91 11.75 2.81 -2.93
CA MET A 91 11.25 2.28 -1.66
C MET A 91 12.16 1.16 -1.15
N LYS A 92 12.51 0.20 -2.00
CA LYS A 92 13.42 -0.89 -1.64
C LYS A 92 14.80 -0.37 -1.23
N ASP A 93 15.38 0.53 -2.03
CA ASP A 93 16.71 1.11 -1.76
C ASP A 93 16.74 1.92 -0.46
N SER A 94 15.60 2.52 -0.07
CA SER A 94 15.44 3.22 1.20
C SER A 94 15.22 2.31 2.42
N GLY A 95 15.14 0.98 2.21
CA GLY A 95 15.02 -0.03 3.25
C GLY A 95 13.63 -0.64 3.43
N CYS A 96 12.72 -0.44 2.47
CA CYS A 96 11.42 -1.12 2.47
C CYS A 96 11.62 -2.63 2.32
N ILE A 97 11.06 -3.40 3.25
CA ILE A 97 11.16 -4.86 3.23
C ILE A 97 9.92 -5.55 2.67
N LYS A 98 8.78 -4.85 2.66
CA LYS A 98 7.51 -5.43 2.20
C LYS A 98 6.54 -4.36 1.72
N LEU A 99 5.86 -4.65 0.62
CA LEU A 99 4.75 -3.85 0.10
C LEU A 99 3.43 -4.62 0.20
N ASN A 100 2.41 -3.99 0.78
CA ASN A 100 1.07 -4.55 0.81
C ASN A 100 0.19 -3.84 -0.23
N PHE A 101 -0.43 -4.62 -1.11
CA PHE A 101 -1.32 -4.13 -2.16
C PHE A 101 -2.78 -4.32 -1.74
N PRO A 102 -3.51 -3.26 -1.38
CA PRO A 102 -4.91 -3.34 -1.01
C PRO A 102 -5.77 -3.50 -2.27
N VAL A 103 -5.84 -4.73 -2.78
CA VAL A 103 -6.59 -5.10 -3.98
C VAL A 103 -8.09 -5.15 -3.69
N GLU A 104 -8.47 -5.61 -2.51
CA GLU A 104 -9.80 -5.79 -1.96
C GLU A 104 -10.58 -6.90 -2.66
N SER A 105 -10.62 -6.95 -3.98
CA SER A 105 -11.31 -8.00 -4.74
C SER A 105 -10.64 -8.25 -6.10
N GLY A 106 -10.60 -9.51 -6.52
CA GLY A 106 -10.23 -9.91 -7.88
C GLY A 106 -11.39 -9.82 -8.89
N SER A 107 -12.58 -9.37 -8.45
CA SER A 107 -13.71 -9.16 -9.33
C SER A 107 -13.85 -7.71 -9.75
N PRO A 108 -13.70 -7.38 -11.07
CA PRO A 108 -13.93 -6.02 -11.56
C PRO A 108 -15.36 -5.50 -11.26
N ARG A 109 -16.35 -6.39 -11.18
CA ARG A 109 -17.71 -6.04 -10.79
C ARG A 109 -17.75 -5.52 -9.36
N VAL A 110 -17.13 -6.24 -8.42
CA VAL A 110 -17.08 -5.87 -7.01
C VAL A 110 -16.31 -4.58 -6.84
N LEU A 111 -15.13 -4.46 -7.45
CA LEU A 111 -14.30 -3.26 -7.39
C LEU A 111 -15.04 -2.00 -7.87
N ASN A 112 -15.70 -2.09 -9.02
CA ASN A 112 -16.31 -0.91 -9.63
C ASN A 112 -17.71 -0.59 -9.08
N LYS A 113 -18.54 -1.61 -8.82
CA LYS A 113 -19.97 -1.41 -8.49
C LYS A 113 -20.26 -1.46 -7.00
N ILE A 114 -19.53 -2.27 -6.24
CA ILE A 114 -19.78 -2.48 -4.82
C ILE A 114 -18.81 -1.63 -3.98
N ILE A 115 -17.52 -1.87 -4.12
CA ILE A 115 -16.48 -1.19 -3.34
C ILE A 115 -16.23 0.25 -3.80
N LYS A 116 -16.49 0.54 -5.09
CA LYS A 116 -16.18 1.84 -5.73
C LYS A 116 -14.70 2.21 -5.67
N LYS A 117 -13.86 1.22 -5.82
CA LYS A 117 -12.41 1.33 -5.96
C LYS A 117 -12.01 0.85 -7.36
N PRO A 118 -12.10 1.70 -8.39
CA PRO A 118 -11.71 1.29 -9.74
C PRO A 118 -10.21 1.00 -9.76
N LEU A 119 -9.86 -0.28 -9.76
CA LEU A 119 -8.50 -0.77 -9.75
C LEU A 119 -8.23 -1.56 -11.03
N ASN A 120 -7.14 -1.25 -11.71
CA ASN A 120 -6.67 -2.04 -12.84
C ASN A 120 -5.86 -3.23 -12.30
N LEU A 121 -6.46 -4.42 -12.32
CA LEU A 121 -5.84 -5.65 -11.81
C LEU A 121 -4.56 -6.02 -12.56
N SER A 122 -4.50 -5.84 -13.89
CA SER A 122 -3.28 -6.10 -14.66
C SER A 122 -2.13 -5.16 -14.28
N ARG A 123 -2.45 -3.94 -13.83
CA ARG A 123 -1.43 -3.03 -13.28
C ARG A 123 -0.87 -3.57 -11.96
N VAL A 124 -1.74 -4.09 -11.08
CA VAL A 124 -1.30 -4.72 -9.83
C VAL A 124 -0.39 -5.89 -10.11
N GLU A 125 -0.77 -6.78 -11.04
CA GLU A 125 0.07 -7.92 -11.45
C GLU A 125 1.44 -7.47 -11.95
N GLY A 126 1.49 -6.37 -12.72
CA GLY A 126 2.76 -5.78 -13.20
C GLY A 126 3.65 -5.30 -12.06
N LEU A 127 3.10 -4.58 -11.08
CA LEU A 127 3.84 -4.10 -9.90
C LEU A 127 4.33 -5.26 -9.02
N ILE A 128 3.49 -6.27 -8.79
CA ILE A 128 3.86 -7.48 -8.03
C ILE A 128 4.97 -8.24 -8.75
N ARG A 129 4.89 -8.37 -10.07
CA ARG A 129 5.97 -9.00 -10.85
C ARG A 129 7.29 -8.26 -10.65
N HIS A 130 7.27 -6.93 -10.70
CA HIS A 130 8.47 -6.12 -10.44
C HIS A 130 9.02 -6.34 -9.03
N CYS A 131 8.16 -6.39 -7.99
CA CYS A 131 8.62 -6.74 -6.64
C CYS A 131 9.35 -8.08 -6.61
N ARG A 132 8.84 -9.10 -7.31
CA ARG A 132 9.50 -10.43 -7.41
C ARG A 132 10.85 -10.35 -8.12
N GLU A 133 10.92 -9.63 -9.24
CA GLU A 133 12.16 -9.46 -10.02
C GLU A 133 13.27 -8.84 -9.19
N ILE A 134 12.93 -7.92 -8.30
CA ILE A 134 13.90 -7.26 -7.41
C ILE A 134 14.01 -7.91 -6.02
N ASN A 135 13.35 -9.03 -5.75
CA ASN A 135 13.30 -9.70 -4.44
C ASN A 135 12.83 -8.75 -3.31
N LEU A 136 11.71 -8.08 -3.52
CA LEU A 136 11.00 -7.33 -2.49
C LEU A 136 9.73 -8.09 -2.10
N ASP A 137 9.56 -8.36 -0.81
CA ASP A 137 8.37 -9.04 -0.31
C ASP A 137 7.11 -8.24 -0.57
N TYR A 138 6.00 -8.95 -0.80
CA TYR A 138 4.70 -8.33 -1.03
C TYR A 138 3.57 -9.13 -0.41
N GLY A 139 2.48 -8.43 -0.14
CA GLY A 139 1.22 -9.00 0.30
C GLY A 139 0.03 -8.44 -0.48
N ILE A 140 -1.08 -9.15 -0.46
CA ILE A 140 -2.35 -8.72 -1.05
C ILE A 140 -3.40 -8.67 0.06
N PHE A 141 -4.12 -7.55 0.17
CA PHE A 141 -5.28 -7.43 1.03
C PHE A 141 -6.55 -7.70 0.22
N LEU A 142 -7.39 -8.56 0.74
CA LEU A 142 -8.69 -8.91 0.19
C LEU A 142 -9.78 -8.65 1.22
N VAL A 143 -10.94 -8.19 0.76
CA VAL A 143 -12.16 -8.08 1.57
C VAL A 143 -13.23 -8.93 0.92
N ILE A 144 -13.79 -9.86 1.68
CA ILE A 144 -14.86 -10.76 1.21
C ILE A 144 -16.15 -10.56 2.02
N GLY A 145 -17.28 -11.00 1.47
CA GLY A 145 -18.57 -10.89 2.15
C GLY A 145 -19.23 -9.52 2.02
N MET A 146 -18.82 -8.72 1.02
CA MET A 146 -19.48 -7.45 0.74
C MET A 146 -20.92 -7.65 0.32
N PRO A 147 -21.88 -6.81 0.78
CA PRO A 147 -23.28 -6.90 0.36
C PRO A 147 -23.44 -6.93 -1.16
N GLY A 148 -24.06 -7.99 -1.70
CA GLY A 148 -24.21 -8.20 -3.14
C GLY A 148 -23.03 -8.87 -3.84
N GLU A 149 -21.99 -9.25 -3.13
CA GLU A 149 -20.92 -10.11 -3.63
C GLU A 149 -21.43 -11.54 -3.78
N THR A 150 -20.95 -12.24 -4.80
CA THR A 150 -21.29 -13.65 -5.05
C THR A 150 -20.10 -14.57 -4.78
N MET A 151 -20.35 -15.86 -4.61
CA MET A 151 -19.28 -16.85 -4.48
C MET A 151 -18.32 -16.86 -5.68
N ASP A 152 -18.82 -16.62 -6.89
CA ASP A 152 -17.97 -16.49 -8.08
C ASP A 152 -17.02 -15.28 -7.99
N ASP A 153 -17.48 -14.17 -7.44
CA ASP A 153 -16.63 -12.98 -7.20
C ASP A 153 -15.54 -13.29 -6.16
N ILE A 154 -15.88 -13.99 -5.08
CA ILE A 154 -14.93 -14.41 -4.06
C ILE A 154 -13.86 -15.33 -4.67
N TRP A 155 -14.29 -16.30 -5.49
CA TRP A 155 -13.34 -17.17 -6.18
C TRP A 155 -12.45 -16.43 -7.17
N LYS A 156 -12.92 -15.36 -7.80
CA LYS A 156 -12.05 -14.49 -8.63
C LYS A 156 -10.96 -13.84 -7.79
N SER A 157 -11.27 -13.45 -6.56
CA SER A 157 -10.28 -12.86 -5.65
C SER A 157 -9.18 -13.86 -5.27
N PHE A 158 -9.55 -15.09 -4.95
CA PHE A 158 -8.56 -16.14 -4.68
C PHE A 158 -7.73 -16.52 -5.90
N ARG A 159 -8.36 -16.62 -7.08
CA ARG A 159 -7.63 -16.88 -8.33
C ARG A 159 -6.66 -15.76 -8.67
N PHE A 160 -7.04 -14.50 -8.40
CA PHE A 160 -6.15 -13.35 -8.59
C PHE A 160 -4.93 -13.44 -7.66
N ALA A 161 -5.12 -13.71 -6.38
CA ALA A 161 -4.01 -13.87 -5.44
C ALA A 161 -3.09 -15.04 -5.85
N ALA A 162 -3.65 -16.16 -6.28
CA ALA A 162 -2.89 -17.30 -6.78
C ALA A 162 -2.11 -16.97 -8.05
N ALA A 163 -2.70 -16.23 -9.00
CA ALA A 163 -2.02 -15.79 -10.21
C ALA A 163 -0.86 -14.82 -9.94
N CYS A 164 -0.93 -14.11 -8.83
CA CYS A 164 0.15 -13.25 -8.33
C CYS A 164 1.18 -13.99 -7.46
N ASP A 165 1.12 -15.31 -7.35
CA ASP A 165 1.95 -16.12 -6.43
C ASP A 165 1.88 -15.65 -4.96
N CYS A 166 0.76 -15.04 -4.55
CA CYS A 166 0.53 -14.63 -3.18
C CYS A 166 -0.17 -15.77 -2.41
N TYR A 167 0.61 -16.59 -1.72
CA TYR A 167 0.11 -17.79 -1.04
C TYR A 167 -0.53 -17.49 0.33
N ASN A 168 -0.30 -16.33 0.89
CA ASN A 168 -0.87 -15.93 2.18
C ASN A 168 -1.44 -14.51 2.10
N PRO A 169 -2.52 -14.28 1.32
CA PRO A 169 -3.18 -12.98 1.28
C PRO A 169 -3.83 -12.69 2.64
N HIS A 170 -3.80 -11.44 3.05
CA HIS A 170 -4.57 -11.00 4.21
C HIS A 170 -6.03 -10.84 3.82
N ILE A 171 -6.91 -11.61 4.45
CA ILE A 171 -8.34 -11.64 4.14
C ILE A 171 -9.13 -11.06 5.31
N SER A 172 -9.86 -9.98 5.04
CA SER A 172 -10.82 -9.40 5.96
C SER A 172 -12.24 -9.75 5.54
N ILE A 173 -13.12 -9.96 6.51
CA ILE A 173 -14.55 -10.18 6.27
C ILE A 173 -15.29 -8.86 6.49
N ALA A 174 -16.09 -8.46 5.51
CA ALA A 174 -16.93 -7.28 5.65
C ALA A 174 -17.97 -7.51 6.75
N THR A 175 -17.96 -6.69 7.77
CA THR A 175 -18.93 -6.69 8.87
C THR A 175 -19.77 -5.43 8.80
N PRO A 176 -21.10 -5.50 9.14
CA PRO A 176 -21.97 -4.33 9.17
C PRO A 176 -21.52 -3.24 10.15
#